data_3108df122e8924039ed45fe59c603746
#
_entry.id   3108df122e8924039ed45fe59c603746
#
_cell.length_a   1.000
_cell.length_b   1.000
_cell.length_c   1.000
_cell.angle_alpha   90.00
_cell.angle_beta   90.00
_cell.angle_gamma   90.00
#
_symmetry.space_group_name_H-M   'P 1'
#
loop_
_entity.id
_entity.type
_entity.pdbx_description
1 polymer ?
#
loop_
_entity_poly.entity_id
_entity_poly.type
_entity_poly.pdbx_seq_one_letter_code
_entity_poly.pdbx_strand_id
1 'polypeptide(L)'
;MAKCALLNCFFLLAIPALAADQPKAPAAAPAAPPAPANAMKPADRVEATPKGKLKNPYTDDNAAIVDAGHKLYMRYGCNGCHGGNGGGGICPPVINDVWVYGGDDDTLFRLVTLGSDVLQSKGYTRIGMENVVAPMPPMGPIIATDDDLWRILTFIRANFRGAPENKFGQAPETNP
;
A
#
# COMPACT_ATOMS: atom_id res chain seq x y z
N MET A 1 66.83 53.17 16.46
CA MET A 1 66.02 51.91 16.68
C MET A 1 64.57 52.30 16.57
N ALA A 2 63.99 52.12 15.36
CA ALA A 2 62.59 52.48 15.10
C ALA A 2 61.75 51.20 15.05
N LYS A 3 60.75 51.09 15.95
CA LYS A 3 59.76 49.98 15.96
C LYS A 3 58.60 50.33 15.01
N CYS A 4 58.50 49.60 13.94
CA CYS A 4 57.37 49.67 13.02
C CYS A 4 56.19 48.86 13.56
N ALA A 5 55.09 49.51 13.90
CA ALA A 5 53.85 48.84 14.33
C ALA A 5 52.96 48.62 13.09
N LEU A 6 52.76 47.36 12.69
CA LEU A 6 51.84 46.93 11.66
C LEU A 6 50.41 46.90 12.22
N LEU A 7 49.59 47.81 11.77
CA LEU A 7 48.16 47.86 12.09
C LEU A 7 47.38 46.92 11.13
N ASN A 8 46.94 45.81 11.64
CA ASN A 8 46.18 44.82 10.88
C ASN A 8 44.67 45.16 10.91
N CYS A 9 44.20 45.76 9.83
CA CYS A 9 42.79 46.14 9.68
C CYS A 9 41.98 44.93 9.17
N PHE A 10 41.29 44.21 10.09
CA PHE A 10 40.36 43.17 9.72
C PHE A 10 39.05 43.79 9.24
N PHE A 11 38.82 43.79 7.94
CA PHE A 11 37.52 44.11 7.37
C PHE A 11 36.59 42.92 7.53
N LEU A 12 35.64 42.97 8.47
CA LEU A 12 34.53 42.03 8.55
C LEU A 12 33.51 42.36 7.46
N LEU A 13 33.51 41.57 6.40
CA LEU A 13 32.43 41.57 5.41
C LEU A 13 31.20 40.84 6.03
N ALA A 14 30.18 41.60 6.41
CA ALA A 14 28.88 41.04 6.78
C ALA A 14 28.17 40.54 5.51
N ILE A 15 28.05 39.20 5.39
CA ILE A 15 27.24 38.56 4.34
C ILE A 15 25.79 38.60 4.81
N PRO A 16 24.85 39.23 4.05
CA PRO A 16 23.44 39.14 4.40
C PRO A 16 22.98 37.68 4.21
N ALA A 17 22.47 37.07 5.30
CA ALA A 17 21.84 35.78 5.22
C ALA A 17 20.52 35.91 4.42
N LEU A 18 20.50 35.39 3.18
CA LEU A 18 19.23 35.13 2.51
C LEU A 18 18.44 34.10 3.33
N ALA A 19 17.36 34.53 3.96
CA ALA A 19 16.38 33.65 4.53
C ALA A 19 15.71 32.89 3.35
N ALA A 20 16.15 31.66 3.12
CA ALA A 20 15.48 30.76 2.20
C ALA A 20 14.11 30.43 2.78
N ASP A 21 13.07 30.79 2.07
CA ASP A 21 11.69 30.43 2.36
C ASP A 21 11.59 28.88 2.31
N GLN A 22 11.58 28.24 3.48
CA GLN A 22 11.45 26.78 3.54
C GLN A 22 10.02 26.41 3.15
N PRO A 23 9.83 25.51 2.17
CA PRO A 23 8.48 25.05 1.84
C PRO A 23 7.85 24.44 3.09
N LYS A 24 6.68 24.97 3.46
CA LYS A 24 5.87 24.47 4.57
C LYS A 24 5.63 22.96 4.37
N ALA A 25 6.11 22.15 5.31
CA ALA A 25 5.85 20.72 5.29
C ALA A 25 4.34 20.46 5.13
N PRO A 26 3.92 19.50 4.28
CA PRO A 26 2.51 19.17 4.14
C PRO A 26 1.95 18.80 5.51
N ALA A 27 0.73 19.25 5.79
CA ALA A 27 0.04 18.92 7.04
C ALA A 27 -0.05 17.39 7.18
N ALA A 28 0.32 16.88 8.35
CA ALA A 28 0.22 15.45 8.63
C ALA A 28 -1.22 14.98 8.40
N ALA A 29 -1.38 13.85 7.71
CA ALA A 29 -2.70 13.24 7.54
C ALA A 29 -3.32 12.94 8.93
N PRO A 30 -4.65 13.07 9.07
CA PRO A 30 -5.32 12.74 10.32
C PRO A 30 -5.01 11.28 10.71
N ALA A 31 -4.94 11.02 12.02
CA ALA A 31 -4.69 9.66 12.50
C ALA A 31 -5.82 8.72 12.09
N ALA A 32 -5.47 7.53 11.61
CA ALA A 32 -6.46 6.52 11.29
C ALA A 32 -7.16 6.02 12.57
N PRO A 33 -8.45 5.66 12.51
CA PRO A 33 -9.16 5.09 13.64
C PRO A 33 -8.49 3.78 14.10
N PRO A 34 -8.63 3.40 15.38
CA PRO A 34 -8.15 2.12 15.87
C PRO A 34 -8.84 0.96 15.14
N ALA A 35 -8.23 -0.23 15.18
CA ALA A 35 -8.85 -1.43 14.65
C ALA A 35 -10.16 -1.73 15.40
N PRO A 36 -11.19 -2.26 14.71
CA PRO A 36 -12.45 -2.63 15.34
C PRO A 36 -12.27 -3.77 16.35
N ALA A 37 -13.10 -3.78 17.39
CA ALA A 37 -13.01 -4.75 18.48
C ALA A 37 -13.21 -6.22 18.03
N ASN A 38 -13.84 -6.44 16.88
CA ASN A 38 -14.06 -7.76 16.28
C ASN A 38 -13.02 -8.12 15.20
N ALA A 39 -11.88 -7.43 15.15
CA ALA A 39 -10.79 -7.79 14.27
C ALA A 39 -10.24 -9.17 14.61
N MET A 40 -9.95 -9.98 13.57
CA MET A 40 -9.45 -11.35 13.70
C MET A 40 -8.31 -11.60 12.72
N LYS A 41 -7.71 -12.78 12.76
CA LYS A 41 -6.72 -13.15 11.75
C LYS A 41 -7.35 -13.18 10.36
N PRO A 42 -6.62 -12.80 9.30
CA PRO A 42 -7.14 -12.86 7.94
C PRO A 42 -7.61 -14.26 7.53
N ALA A 43 -6.90 -15.33 7.96
CA ALA A 43 -7.28 -16.71 7.67
C ALA A 43 -8.63 -17.06 8.30
N ASP A 44 -8.85 -16.70 9.57
CA ASP A 44 -10.11 -16.96 10.28
C ASP A 44 -11.27 -16.20 9.61
N ARG A 45 -11.01 -14.98 9.14
CA ARG A 45 -11.99 -14.19 8.37
C ARG A 45 -12.37 -14.89 7.06
N VAL A 46 -11.39 -15.45 6.34
CA VAL A 46 -11.63 -16.23 5.12
C VAL A 46 -12.47 -17.48 5.39
N GLU A 47 -12.18 -18.19 6.47
CA GLU A 47 -12.94 -19.40 6.85
C GLU A 47 -14.37 -19.08 7.29
N ALA A 48 -14.55 -18.00 8.04
CA ALA A 48 -15.86 -17.58 8.54
C ALA A 48 -16.77 -16.97 7.47
N THR A 49 -16.23 -16.63 6.28
CA THR A 49 -16.98 -15.87 5.27
C THR A 49 -17.10 -16.66 3.97
N PRO A 50 -18.32 -16.93 3.46
CA PRO A 50 -18.52 -17.59 2.17
C PRO A 50 -17.84 -16.84 1.02
N LYS A 51 -17.46 -17.58 -0.04
CA LYS A 51 -16.86 -17.02 -1.25
C LYS A 51 -17.73 -15.90 -1.83
N GLY A 52 -17.13 -14.79 -2.23
CA GLY A 52 -17.78 -13.62 -2.82
C GLY A 52 -18.47 -12.70 -1.80
N LYS A 53 -18.34 -12.95 -0.49
CA LYS A 53 -19.04 -12.18 0.55
C LYS A 53 -18.14 -11.25 1.37
N LEU A 54 -16.83 -11.33 1.22
CA LEU A 54 -15.92 -10.38 1.85
C LEU A 54 -16.08 -8.99 1.21
N LYS A 55 -16.20 -7.97 2.05
CA LYS A 55 -16.34 -6.57 1.63
C LYS A 55 -15.42 -5.69 2.44
N ASN A 56 -14.70 -4.80 1.78
CA ASN A 56 -13.87 -3.81 2.43
C ASN A 56 -14.76 -2.80 3.17
N PRO A 57 -14.58 -2.61 4.49
CA PRO A 57 -15.35 -1.63 5.24
C PRO A 57 -14.91 -0.17 4.98
N TYR A 58 -13.82 0.02 4.25
CA TYR A 58 -13.22 1.33 4.00
C TYR A 58 -13.38 1.78 2.57
N THR A 59 -13.50 3.09 2.38
CA THR A 59 -13.47 3.73 1.06
C THR A 59 -12.07 4.27 0.76
N ASP A 60 -11.70 4.28 -0.51
CA ASP A 60 -10.35 4.64 -0.97
C ASP A 60 -10.13 6.16 -1.10
N ASP A 61 -11.10 6.97 -0.77
CA ASP A 61 -11.02 8.42 -0.60
C ASP A 61 -10.70 8.85 0.86
N ASN A 62 -10.72 7.90 1.80
CA ASN A 62 -10.36 8.18 3.20
C ASN A 62 -8.85 8.27 3.38
N ALA A 63 -8.32 9.48 3.34
CA ALA A 63 -6.88 9.74 3.42
C ALA A 63 -6.19 9.12 4.65
N ALA A 64 -6.86 9.09 5.81
CA ALA A 64 -6.30 8.51 7.04
C ALA A 64 -6.15 6.98 6.92
N ILE A 65 -7.12 6.31 6.33
CA ILE A 65 -7.07 4.86 6.08
C ILE A 65 -6.02 4.54 5.01
N VAL A 66 -5.95 5.33 3.94
CA VAL A 66 -4.96 5.17 2.87
C VAL A 66 -3.54 5.30 3.42
N ASP A 67 -3.26 6.32 4.25
CA ASP A 67 -1.96 6.51 4.88
C ASP A 67 -1.60 5.36 5.84
N ALA A 68 -2.55 4.93 6.67
CA ALA A 68 -2.38 3.77 7.53
C ALA A 68 -2.12 2.48 6.72
N GLY A 69 -2.85 2.29 5.64
CA GLY A 69 -2.68 1.16 4.72
C GLY A 69 -1.31 1.14 4.06
N HIS A 70 -0.79 2.30 3.63
CA HIS A 70 0.58 2.41 3.11
C HIS A 70 1.64 2.01 4.14
N LYS A 71 1.51 2.51 5.38
CA LYS A 71 2.42 2.15 6.47
C LYS A 71 2.41 0.64 6.76
N LEU A 72 1.23 0.03 6.74
CA LEU A 72 1.08 -1.42 6.90
C LEU A 72 1.65 -2.20 5.71
N TYR A 73 1.40 -1.75 4.47
CA TYR A 73 1.98 -2.31 3.25
C TYR A 73 3.51 -2.36 3.30
N MET A 74 4.14 -1.28 3.76
CA MET A 74 5.59 -1.23 3.99
C MET A 74 6.01 -2.15 5.13
N ARG A 75 5.29 -2.13 6.25
CA ARG A 75 5.59 -2.91 7.46
C ARG A 75 5.56 -4.42 7.21
N TYR A 76 4.59 -4.91 6.44
CA TYR A 76 4.45 -6.33 6.12
C TYR A 76 5.29 -6.77 4.91
N GLY A 77 6.12 -5.88 4.36
CA GLY A 77 7.10 -6.20 3.32
C GLY A 77 6.51 -6.36 1.91
N CYS A 78 5.27 -5.93 1.66
CA CYS A 78 4.65 -6.00 0.34
C CYS A 78 5.47 -5.23 -0.72
N ASN A 79 6.10 -4.14 -0.30
CA ASN A 79 6.97 -3.29 -1.12
C ASN A 79 8.20 -4.02 -1.67
N GLY A 80 8.68 -5.06 -1.00
CA GLY A 80 9.85 -5.83 -1.46
C GLY A 80 9.63 -6.50 -2.82
N CYS A 81 8.40 -6.95 -3.08
CA CYS A 81 7.98 -7.55 -4.34
C CYS A 81 7.30 -6.54 -5.27
N HIS A 82 6.34 -5.78 -4.75
CA HIS A 82 5.43 -4.95 -5.55
C HIS A 82 5.84 -3.47 -5.66
N GLY A 83 7.02 -3.10 -5.12
CA GLY A 83 7.51 -1.71 -5.08
C GLY A 83 6.82 -0.85 -4.03
N GLY A 84 7.47 0.25 -3.61
CA GLY A 84 7.03 1.07 -2.47
C GLY A 84 5.61 1.66 -2.57
N ASN A 85 5.15 1.92 -3.79
CA ASN A 85 3.79 2.42 -4.06
C ASN A 85 2.96 1.44 -4.91
N GLY A 86 3.32 0.16 -4.95
CA GLY A 86 2.58 -0.85 -5.70
C GLY A 86 2.82 -0.82 -7.22
N GLY A 87 3.79 -0.05 -7.71
CA GLY A 87 4.08 0.11 -9.14
C GLY A 87 4.84 -1.05 -9.79
N GLY A 88 5.06 -2.13 -9.05
CA GLY A 88 5.80 -3.31 -9.51
C GLY A 88 7.27 -3.30 -9.09
N GLY A 89 7.88 -4.44 -9.20
CA GLY A 89 9.28 -4.74 -8.92
C GLY A 89 9.59 -6.10 -9.54
N ILE A 90 10.04 -7.05 -8.72
CA ILE A 90 10.17 -8.44 -9.16
C ILE A 90 8.82 -9.14 -9.31
N CYS A 91 7.77 -8.61 -8.70
CA CYS A 91 6.39 -9.07 -8.84
C CYS A 91 5.56 -8.04 -9.62
N PRO A 92 4.41 -8.44 -10.21
CA PRO A 92 3.56 -7.54 -10.98
C PRO A 92 3.13 -6.31 -10.18
N PRO A 93 2.87 -5.18 -10.88
CA PRO A 93 2.22 -4.03 -10.28
C PRO A 93 0.87 -4.40 -9.65
N VAL A 94 0.50 -3.76 -8.54
CA VAL A 94 -0.79 -3.96 -7.88
C VAL A 94 -1.71 -2.74 -8.02
N ILE A 95 -1.36 -1.81 -8.91
CA ILE A 95 -2.10 -0.56 -9.18
C ILE A 95 -2.41 -0.35 -10.66
N ASN A 96 -2.18 -1.35 -11.51
CA ASN A 96 -2.40 -1.29 -12.96
C ASN A 96 -3.82 -1.74 -13.35
N ASP A 97 -4.10 -1.71 -14.65
CA ASP A 97 -5.44 -1.75 -15.22
C ASP A 97 -6.22 -3.04 -14.92
N VAL A 98 -5.57 -4.19 -15.03
CA VAL A 98 -6.22 -5.49 -14.79
C VAL A 98 -5.46 -6.26 -13.72
N TRP A 99 -6.16 -6.71 -12.70
CA TRP A 99 -5.58 -7.49 -11.61
C TRP A 99 -5.62 -8.96 -11.95
N VAL A 100 -4.53 -9.66 -11.65
CA VAL A 100 -4.30 -11.05 -12.14
C VAL A 100 -5.48 -11.99 -11.90
N TYR A 101 -6.18 -11.88 -10.77
CA TYR A 101 -7.33 -12.70 -10.39
C TYR A 101 -8.65 -11.92 -10.28
N GLY A 102 -8.64 -10.64 -10.61
CA GLY A 102 -9.77 -9.73 -10.44
C GLY A 102 -9.58 -8.74 -9.30
N GLY A 103 -10.32 -7.65 -9.36
CA GLY A 103 -10.20 -6.50 -8.45
C GLY A 103 -11.28 -6.44 -7.36
N ASP A 104 -12.18 -7.43 -7.25
CA ASP A 104 -13.19 -7.41 -6.20
C ASP A 104 -12.58 -7.65 -4.81
N ASP A 105 -13.31 -7.22 -3.78
CA ASP A 105 -12.85 -7.27 -2.39
C ASP A 105 -12.52 -8.68 -1.92
N ASP A 106 -13.41 -9.62 -2.23
CA ASP A 106 -13.29 -11.01 -1.78
C ASP A 106 -12.05 -11.67 -2.40
N THR A 107 -11.88 -11.50 -3.71
CA THR A 107 -10.75 -12.08 -4.44
C THR A 107 -9.42 -11.52 -3.95
N LEU A 108 -9.30 -10.20 -3.80
CA LEU A 108 -8.06 -9.57 -3.33
C LEU A 108 -7.73 -9.96 -1.89
N PHE A 109 -8.73 -9.96 -1.01
CA PHE A 109 -8.51 -10.35 0.38
C PHE A 109 -8.04 -11.79 0.49
N ARG A 110 -8.69 -12.72 -0.24
CA ARG A 110 -8.31 -14.14 -0.24
C ARG A 110 -6.96 -14.36 -0.90
N LEU A 111 -6.65 -13.66 -2.00
CA LEU A 111 -5.35 -13.76 -2.65
C LEU A 111 -4.22 -13.43 -1.69
N VAL A 112 -4.31 -12.29 -1.01
CA VAL A 112 -3.27 -11.89 -0.06
C VAL A 112 -3.21 -12.84 1.14
N THR A 113 -4.36 -13.29 1.64
CA THR A 113 -4.42 -14.19 2.79
C THR A 113 -3.86 -15.58 2.49
N LEU A 114 -4.27 -16.18 1.38
CA LEU A 114 -4.03 -17.60 1.05
C LEU A 114 -2.82 -17.82 0.15
N GLY A 115 -2.37 -16.77 -0.57
CA GLY A 115 -1.41 -16.91 -1.66
C GLY A 115 -2.06 -17.44 -2.93
N SER A 116 -1.33 -17.31 -4.06
CA SER A 116 -1.90 -17.63 -5.37
C SER A 116 -2.16 -19.12 -5.61
N ASP A 117 -1.31 -20.00 -5.10
CA ASP A 117 -1.46 -21.45 -5.33
C ASP A 117 -2.71 -22.00 -4.64
N VAL A 118 -2.93 -21.62 -3.36
CA VAL A 118 -4.12 -22.01 -2.63
C VAL A 118 -5.37 -21.36 -3.21
N LEU A 119 -5.27 -20.09 -3.65
CA LEU A 119 -6.38 -19.41 -4.29
C LEU A 119 -6.83 -20.16 -5.55
N GLN A 120 -5.89 -20.54 -6.43
CA GLN A 120 -6.19 -21.32 -7.63
C GLN A 120 -6.80 -22.69 -7.32
N SER A 121 -6.28 -23.39 -6.30
CA SER A 121 -6.86 -24.69 -5.88
C SER A 121 -8.31 -24.58 -5.40
N LYS A 122 -8.74 -23.37 -5.02
CA LYS A 122 -10.13 -23.05 -4.64
C LYS A 122 -10.99 -22.55 -5.80
N GLY A 123 -10.52 -22.74 -7.06
CA GLY A 123 -11.29 -22.44 -8.26
C GLY A 123 -11.28 -20.96 -8.67
N TYR A 124 -10.31 -20.18 -8.21
CA TYR A 124 -10.07 -18.83 -8.76
C TYR A 124 -9.16 -18.94 -9.98
N THR A 125 -9.56 -18.33 -11.07
CA THR A 125 -8.82 -18.35 -12.34
C THR A 125 -8.13 -17.03 -12.60
N ARG A 126 -7.01 -17.06 -13.28
CA ARG A 126 -6.34 -15.84 -13.75
C ARG A 126 -7.15 -15.22 -14.87
N ILE A 127 -7.37 -13.90 -14.79
CA ILE A 127 -7.98 -13.08 -15.83
C ILE A 127 -6.97 -12.08 -16.42
N GLY A 128 -5.95 -11.69 -15.67
CA GLY A 128 -4.87 -10.83 -16.16
C GLY A 128 -3.80 -11.61 -16.91
N MET A 129 -3.24 -11.00 -17.95
CA MET A 129 -2.19 -11.58 -18.84
C MET A 129 -0.77 -11.27 -18.35
N GLU A 130 -0.59 -10.67 -17.20
CA GLU A 130 0.72 -10.29 -16.68
C GLU A 130 1.63 -11.49 -16.42
N ASN A 131 2.92 -11.29 -16.71
CA ASN A 131 3.94 -12.27 -16.35
C ASN A 131 4.12 -12.30 -14.84
N VAL A 132 3.93 -13.46 -14.25
CA VAL A 132 4.17 -13.71 -12.82
C VAL A 132 5.42 -14.56 -12.71
N VAL A 133 6.45 -14.00 -12.08
CA VAL A 133 7.76 -14.66 -11.94
C VAL A 133 7.71 -15.80 -10.92
N ALA A 134 6.88 -15.65 -9.88
CA ALA A 134 6.69 -16.65 -8.83
C ALA A 134 5.28 -16.54 -8.24
N PRO A 135 4.75 -17.61 -7.63
CA PRO A 135 3.52 -17.56 -6.87
C PRO A 135 3.60 -16.51 -5.74
N MET A 136 2.51 -15.79 -5.51
CA MET A 136 2.40 -14.94 -4.33
C MET A 136 2.28 -15.83 -3.10
N PRO A 137 3.16 -15.67 -2.09
CA PRO A 137 3.08 -16.46 -0.88
C PRO A 137 1.86 -16.06 -0.02
N PRO A 138 1.38 -16.94 0.87
CA PRO A 138 0.32 -16.60 1.81
C PRO A 138 0.82 -15.58 2.84
N MET A 139 0.16 -14.43 2.92
CA MET A 139 0.47 -13.37 3.89
C MET A 139 -0.44 -13.41 5.13
N GLY A 140 -1.51 -14.20 5.10
CA GLY A 140 -2.43 -14.34 6.23
C GLY A 140 -1.78 -14.69 7.57
N PRO A 141 -0.76 -15.58 7.63
CA PRO A 141 -0.05 -15.86 8.87
C PRO A 141 0.77 -14.68 9.41
N ILE A 142 1.22 -13.77 8.53
CA ILE A 142 2.12 -12.66 8.85
C ILE A 142 1.31 -11.42 9.24
N ILE A 143 0.21 -11.14 8.54
CA ILE A 143 -0.65 -9.97 8.81
C ILE A 143 -1.41 -10.19 10.12
N ALA A 144 -1.34 -9.21 11.01
CA ALA A 144 -1.86 -9.35 12.37
C ALA A 144 -3.39 -9.48 12.41
N THR A 145 -4.09 -8.64 11.65
CA THR A 145 -5.56 -8.61 11.63
C THR A 145 -6.12 -8.44 10.22
N ASP A 146 -7.37 -8.85 10.05
CA ASP A 146 -8.14 -8.60 8.83
C ASP A 146 -8.33 -7.09 8.57
N ASP A 147 -8.41 -6.28 9.61
CA ASP A 147 -8.45 -4.82 9.52
C ASP A 147 -7.17 -4.25 8.89
N ASP A 148 -6.00 -4.72 9.32
CA ASP A 148 -4.73 -4.35 8.70
C ASP A 148 -4.72 -4.66 7.20
N LEU A 149 -5.22 -5.83 6.82
CA LEU A 149 -5.30 -6.23 5.42
C LEU A 149 -6.29 -5.35 4.63
N TRP A 150 -7.45 -5.02 5.20
CA TRP A 150 -8.39 -4.12 4.56
C TRP A 150 -7.81 -2.72 4.31
N ARG A 151 -7.05 -2.17 5.25
CA ARG A 151 -6.35 -0.89 5.08
C ARG A 151 -5.30 -0.98 3.98
N ILE A 152 -4.53 -2.07 3.90
CA ILE A 152 -3.58 -2.30 2.81
C ILE A 152 -4.30 -2.31 1.46
N LEU A 153 -5.41 -3.04 1.33
CA LEU A 153 -6.20 -3.08 0.10
C LEU A 153 -6.79 -1.72 -0.26
N THR A 154 -7.20 -0.94 0.75
CA THR A 154 -7.66 0.45 0.55
C THR A 154 -6.56 1.33 -0.02
N PHE A 155 -5.33 1.25 0.51
CA PHE A 155 -4.18 1.96 -0.04
C PHE A 155 -3.91 1.55 -1.50
N ILE A 156 -3.92 0.26 -1.80
CA ILE A 156 -3.70 -0.24 -3.17
C ILE A 156 -4.77 0.33 -4.12
N ARG A 157 -6.04 0.33 -3.73
CA ARG A 157 -7.15 0.88 -4.52
C ARG A 157 -7.08 2.38 -4.70
N ALA A 158 -6.67 3.14 -3.68
CA ALA A 158 -6.48 4.58 -3.79
C ALA A 158 -5.42 4.96 -4.83
N ASN A 159 -4.45 4.07 -5.07
CA ASN A 159 -3.38 4.26 -6.05
C ASN A 159 -3.64 3.59 -7.41
N PHE A 160 -4.81 2.97 -7.60
CA PHE A 160 -5.17 2.30 -8.85
C PHE A 160 -5.09 3.25 -10.06
N ARG A 161 -4.49 2.79 -11.16
CA ARG A 161 -4.21 3.59 -12.37
C ARG A 161 -4.84 3.05 -13.64
N GLY A 162 -5.66 2.00 -13.51
CA GLY A 162 -6.39 1.43 -14.61
C GLY A 162 -7.71 2.17 -14.90
N ALA A 163 -8.47 1.62 -15.84
CA ALA A 163 -9.80 2.11 -16.15
C ALA A 163 -10.74 1.96 -14.93
N PRO A 164 -11.58 2.97 -14.61
CA PRO A 164 -12.41 2.97 -13.40
C PRO A 164 -13.28 1.71 -13.24
N GLU A 165 -13.79 1.16 -14.32
CA GLU A 165 -14.59 -0.06 -14.36
C GLU A 165 -13.84 -1.29 -13.89
N ASN A 166 -12.51 -1.32 -14.04
CA ASN A 166 -11.65 -2.43 -13.63
C ASN A 166 -11.26 -2.36 -12.16
N LYS A 167 -11.46 -1.21 -11.52
CA LYS A 167 -10.97 -0.95 -10.15
C LYS A 167 -11.53 -1.92 -9.11
N PHE A 168 -12.80 -2.28 -9.24
CA PHE A 168 -13.47 -3.20 -8.33
C PHE A 168 -13.74 -4.56 -8.98
N GLY A 169 -13.46 -4.69 -10.29
CA GLY A 169 -13.62 -5.90 -11.08
C GLY A 169 -14.99 -6.55 -10.94
N GLN A 170 -15.41 -7.28 -11.94
CA GLN A 170 -16.52 -8.23 -11.72
C GLN A 170 -15.90 -9.47 -11.03
N ALA A 171 -16.48 -9.90 -9.92
CA ALA A 171 -16.16 -11.21 -9.40
C ALA A 171 -16.35 -12.23 -10.55
N PRO A 172 -15.44 -13.19 -10.75
CA PRO A 172 -15.68 -14.25 -11.71
C PRO A 172 -17.07 -14.82 -11.42
N GLU A 173 -17.94 -14.83 -12.42
CA GLU A 173 -19.25 -15.46 -12.27
C GLU A 173 -18.98 -16.87 -11.76
N THR A 174 -19.47 -17.17 -10.57
CA THR A 174 -19.45 -18.52 -10.02
C THR A 174 -20.38 -19.32 -10.90
N ASN A 175 -19.80 -19.97 -11.91
CA ASN A 175 -20.56 -20.98 -12.67
C ASN A 175 -21.04 -22.03 -11.65
N PRO A 176 -22.32 -22.31 -11.56
CA PRO A 176 -22.92 -23.18 -10.56
C PRO A 176 -22.42 -24.61 -10.64
#